data_a0b31b3f713d3eea8b9d632b846a61a6
#
_entry.id   a0b31b3f713d3eea8b9d632b846a61a6
#
_cell.length_a   1.000
_cell.length_b   1.000
_cell.length_c   1.000
_cell.angle_alpha   90.00
_cell.angle_beta   90.00
_cell.angle_gamma   90.00
#
_symmetry.space_group_name_H-M   'P 1'
#
loop_
_entity.id
_entity.type
_entity.pdbx_description
1 polymer ?
#
loop_
_entity_poly.entity_id
_entity_poly.type
_entity_poly.pdbx_seq_one_letter_code
_entity_poly.pdbx_strand_id
1 'polypeptide(L)'
;PTTNVNLSISQAAWIRYGIHGAFEHVYFIKSRGIPTGYPYVASDETGYAGVLFVTGGGGASDLKAYSPACPVERSPQTLIEISTDSDDHPIARCPDCGSTFDVFNYGTPLTGEAAERKFSLTPYTIHSTSAYPVVVTL
;
A
#
# COMPACT_ATOMS: atom_id res chain seq x y z
N PRO A 1 4.91 5.66 -18.37
CA PRO A 1 4.22 5.09 -17.20
C PRO A 1 3.46 6.18 -16.45
N THR A 2 2.27 5.84 -15.98
CA THR A 2 1.50 6.78 -15.21
C THR A 2 1.94 6.81 -13.77
N THR A 3 2.05 8.00 -13.19
CA THR A 3 2.28 8.18 -11.77
C THR A 3 1.02 8.63 -11.05
N ASN A 4 -0.08 8.80 -11.79
CA ASN A 4 -1.34 9.24 -11.21
C ASN A 4 -1.92 8.17 -10.29
N VAL A 5 -2.45 8.63 -9.16
CA VAL A 5 -3.20 7.78 -8.25
C VAL A 5 -4.56 8.43 -8.06
N ASN A 6 -5.59 7.70 -8.44
CA ASN A 6 -6.98 8.12 -8.28
C ASN A 6 -7.82 6.86 -8.21
N LEU A 7 -8.02 6.35 -7.01
CA LEU A 7 -8.76 5.12 -6.78
C LEU A 7 -9.88 5.39 -5.81
N SER A 8 -11.12 5.25 -6.27
CA SER A 8 -12.31 5.42 -5.44
C SER A 8 -12.96 4.07 -5.23
N ILE A 9 -13.06 3.65 -3.98
CA ILE A 9 -13.59 2.34 -3.62
C ILE A 9 -14.92 2.53 -2.92
N SER A 10 -15.99 1.97 -3.50
CA SER A 10 -17.32 2.04 -2.91
C SER A 10 -17.40 1.23 -1.62
N GLN A 11 -18.44 1.49 -0.80
CA GLN A 11 -18.61 0.75 0.44
C GLN A 11 -18.75 -0.75 0.19
N ALA A 12 -19.53 -1.16 -0.79
CA ALA A 12 -19.71 -2.58 -1.11
C ALA A 12 -18.39 -3.22 -1.54
N ALA A 13 -17.61 -2.52 -2.37
CA ALA A 13 -16.32 -3.03 -2.83
C ALA A 13 -15.29 -3.08 -1.70
N TRP A 14 -15.29 -2.07 -0.82
CA TRP A 14 -14.35 -2.06 0.31
C TRP A 14 -14.67 -3.17 1.31
N ILE A 15 -15.95 -3.45 1.56
CA ILE A 15 -16.34 -4.57 2.41
C ILE A 15 -15.83 -5.90 1.85
N ARG A 16 -15.89 -6.07 0.52
CA ARG A 16 -15.53 -7.33 -0.12
C ARG A 16 -14.02 -7.49 -0.35
N TYR A 17 -13.33 -6.42 -0.76
CA TYR A 17 -11.93 -6.51 -1.21
C TYR A 17 -10.95 -5.79 -0.31
N GLY A 18 -11.44 -4.99 0.64
CA GLY A 18 -10.61 -4.21 1.54
C GLY A 18 -10.17 -4.97 2.78
N ILE A 19 -9.61 -4.21 3.71
CA ILE A 19 -9.12 -4.73 4.99
C ILE A 19 -9.83 -4.01 6.13
N HIS A 20 -10.08 -4.72 7.23
CA HIS A 20 -10.95 -4.22 8.29
C HIS A 20 -10.38 -4.45 9.70
N GLY A 21 -9.58 -5.49 9.89
CA GLY A 21 -8.97 -5.81 11.17
C GLY A 21 -7.62 -5.14 11.36
N ALA A 22 -7.03 -5.34 12.54
CA ALA A 22 -5.70 -4.84 12.85
C ALA A 22 -4.63 -5.64 12.10
N PHE A 23 -3.57 -4.94 11.69
CA PHE A 23 -2.37 -5.54 11.09
C PHE A 23 -2.64 -6.38 9.85
N GLU A 24 -3.52 -5.88 8.99
CA GLU A 24 -3.84 -6.48 7.70
C GLU A 24 -3.22 -5.68 6.57
N HIS A 25 -3.13 -6.28 5.39
CA HIS A 25 -2.67 -5.59 4.19
C HIS A 25 -3.35 -6.13 2.94
N VAL A 26 -3.42 -5.29 1.91
CA VAL A 26 -3.93 -5.68 0.60
C VAL A 26 -3.30 -4.79 -0.47
N TYR A 27 -3.08 -5.36 -1.64
CA TYR A 27 -2.58 -4.61 -2.80
C TYR A 27 -3.72 -4.37 -3.78
N PHE A 28 -3.80 -3.14 -4.30
CA PHE A 28 -4.66 -2.80 -5.41
C PHE A 28 -3.78 -2.40 -6.58
N ILE A 29 -3.67 -3.28 -7.57
CA ILE A 29 -2.82 -3.07 -8.74
C ILE A 29 -3.66 -3.31 -9.98
N LYS A 30 -4.13 -2.23 -10.59
CA LYS A 30 -5.04 -2.30 -11.74
C LYS A 30 -4.44 -3.07 -12.90
N SER A 31 -3.16 -2.82 -13.22
CA SER A 31 -2.50 -3.46 -14.35
C SER A 31 -2.36 -4.97 -14.19
N ARG A 32 -2.46 -5.49 -12.98
CA ARG A 32 -2.35 -6.92 -12.68
C ARG A 32 -3.70 -7.54 -12.31
N GLY A 33 -4.78 -6.74 -12.30
CA GLY A 33 -6.08 -7.24 -11.89
C GLY A 33 -6.13 -7.71 -10.45
N ILE A 34 -5.42 -7.03 -9.56
CA ILE A 34 -5.36 -7.35 -8.12
C ILE A 34 -6.14 -6.29 -7.35
N PRO A 35 -7.02 -6.64 -6.40
CA PRO A 35 -7.44 -8.01 -6.02
C PRO A 35 -8.24 -8.70 -7.13
N THR A 36 -8.14 -10.02 -7.20
CA THR A 36 -8.82 -10.80 -8.23
C THR A 36 -10.32 -10.52 -8.22
N GLY A 37 -10.84 -10.15 -9.39
CA GLY A 37 -12.27 -9.87 -9.53
C GLY A 37 -12.69 -8.44 -9.18
N TYR A 38 -11.77 -7.61 -8.69
CA TYR A 38 -12.10 -6.21 -8.38
C TYR A 38 -12.53 -5.47 -9.66
N PRO A 39 -13.68 -4.77 -9.62
CA PRO A 39 -14.24 -4.16 -10.83
C PRO A 39 -13.63 -2.78 -11.11
N TYR A 40 -12.37 -2.75 -11.54
CA TYR A 40 -11.74 -1.49 -11.93
C TYR A 40 -12.50 -0.83 -13.07
N VAL A 41 -12.60 0.49 -13.02
CA VAL A 41 -13.17 1.29 -14.10
C VAL A 41 -12.07 2.07 -14.80
N ALA A 42 -12.40 2.61 -15.98
CA ALA A 42 -11.39 3.27 -16.83
C ALA A 42 -10.69 4.43 -16.14
N SER A 43 -11.39 5.15 -15.25
CA SER A 43 -10.83 6.30 -14.53
C SER A 43 -9.98 5.92 -13.33
N ASP A 44 -10.01 4.66 -12.90
CA ASP A 44 -9.16 4.21 -11.79
C ASP A 44 -7.69 4.21 -12.19
N GLU A 45 -6.85 4.78 -11.35
CA GLU A 45 -5.41 4.81 -11.52
C GLU A 45 -4.74 4.41 -10.22
N THR A 46 -3.91 3.37 -10.25
CA THR A 46 -3.23 2.87 -9.05
C THR A 46 -1.75 3.25 -9.00
N GLY A 47 -1.30 4.14 -9.87
CA GLY A 47 0.05 4.66 -9.83
C GLY A 47 1.09 3.75 -10.47
N TYR A 48 2.35 4.07 -10.21
CA TYR A 48 3.49 3.42 -10.85
C TYR A 48 3.56 1.91 -10.56
N ALA A 49 3.30 1.52 -9.32
CA ALA A 49 3.43 0.12 -8.89
C ALA A 49 2.18 -0.41 -8.18
N GLY A 50 1.13 0.39 -8.11
CA GLY A 50 -0.09 0.04 -7.41
C GLY A 50 -0.25 0.78 -6.10
N VAL A 51 -1.21 0.34 -5.30
CA VAL A 51 -1.51 0.88 -3.97
C VAL A 51 -1.45 -0.26 -2.96
N LEU A 52 -0.63 -0.09 -1.94
CA LEU A 52 -0.57 -1.01 -0.80
C LEU A 52 -1.32 -0.37 0.36
N PHE A 53 -2.38 -1.02 0.81
CA PHE A 53 -3.07 -0.63 2.03
C PHE A 53 -2.59 -1.46 3.20
N VAL A 54 -2.40 -0.82 4.34
CA VAL A 54 -2.08 -1.50 5.60
C VAL A 54 -2.92 -0.91 6.72
N THR A 55 -3.27 -1.74 7.70
CA THR A 55 -3.88 -1.26 8.94
C THR A 55 -2.90 -1.47 10.08
N GLY A 56 -2.89 -0.53 11.02
CA GLY A 56 -2.16 -0.66 12.26
C GLY A 56 -3.03 -1.27 13.35
N GLY A 57 -2.63 -1.09 14.62
CA GLY A 57 -3.33 -1.64 15.77
C GLY A 57 -4.76 -1.16 15.95
N GLY A 58 -5.11 -0.01 15.36
CA GLY A 58 -6.48 0.53 15.39
C GLY A 58 -7.42 -0.09 14.37
N GLY A 59 -6.96 -1.03 13.56
CA GLY A 59 -7.79 -1.68 12.55
C GLY A 59 -8.27 -0.71 11.46
N ALA A 60 -9.55 -0.77 11.14
CA ALA A 60 -10.13 0.04 10.06
C ALA A 60 -9.92 1.56 10.26
N SER A 61 -9.83 2.03 11.51
CA SER A 61 -9.60 3.46 11.79
C SER A 61 -8.14 3.88 11.64
N ASP A 62 -7.25 2.94 11.39
CA ASP A 62 -5.80 3.17 11.28
C ASP A 62 -5.30 2.70 9.92
N LEU A 63 -5.98 3.11 8.86
CA LEU A 63 -5.68 2.71 7.48
C LEU A 63 -4.65 3.66 6.86
N LYS A 64 -3.64 3.06 6.23
CA LYS A 64 -2.59 3.80 5.51
C LYS A 64 -2.44 3.23 4.11
N ALA A 65 -1.96 4.07 3.19
CA ALA A 65 -1.72 3.65 1.82
C ALA A 65 -0.34 4.10 1.36
N TYR A 66 0.35 3.24 0.62
CA TYR A 66 1.68 3.50 0.10
C TYR A 66 1.82 3.00 -1.32
N SER A 67 2.76 3.58 -2.05
CA SER A 67 3.28 2.93 -3.25
C SER A 67 4.09 1.70 -2.79
N PRO A 68 3.82 0.51 -3.31
CA PRO A 68 4.58 -0.68 -2.92
C PRO A 68 5.94 -0.81 -3.63
N ALA A 69 6.30 0.13 -4.51
CA ALA A 69 7.61 0.10 -5.17
C ALA A 69 8.72 0.33 -4.15
N CYS A 70 9.75 -0.52 -4.17
CA CYS A 70 10.93 -0.30 -3.34
C CYS A 70 11.62 1.01 -3.77
N PRO A 71 11.84 1.96 -2.86
CA PRO A 71 12.43 3.24 -3.23
C PRO A 71 13.89 3.14 -3.64
N VAL A 72 14.56 2.02 -3.32
CA VAL A 72 15.93 1.75 -3.75
C VAL A 72 15.93 1.19 -5.17
N GLU A 73 15.13 0.15 -5.42
CA GLU A 73 15.08 -0.54 -6.71
C GLU A 73 14.37 0.28 -7.79
N ARG A 74 13.36 1.06 -7.41
CA ARG A 74 12.61 1.95 -8.30
C ARG A 74 12.00 1.23 -9.51
N SER A 75 11.51 0.00 -9.27
CA SER A 75 10.92 -0.82 -10.32
C SER A 75 9.48 -1.17 -9.95
N PRO A 76 8.54 -1.11 -10.91
CA PRO A 76 7.17 -1.57 -10.67
C PRO A 76 7.09 -3.09 -10.53
N GLN A 77 8.19 -3.80 -10.76
CA GLN A 77 8.27 -5.24 -10.62
C GLN A 77 8.78 -5.66 -9.24
N THR A 78 9.45 -4.77 -8.52
CA THR A 78 10.02 -5.08 -7.20
C THR A 78 9.14 -4.41 -6.14
N LEU A 79 8.17 -5.18 -5.66
CA LEU A 79 7.19 -4.69 -4.70
C LEU A 79 7.58 -5.08 -3.27
N ILE A 80 7.36 -4.14 -2.36
CA ILE A 80 7.53 -4.39 -0.93
C ILE A 80 6.56 -5.50 -0.51
N GLU A 81 7.06 -6.47 0.24
CA GLU A 81 6.28 -7.56 0.79
C GLU A 81 6.04 -7.34 2.27
N ILE A 82 4.84 -7.72 2.72
CA ILE A 82 4.49 -7.65 4.14
C ILE A 82 4.58 -9.05 4.71
N SER A 83 5.38 -9.21 5.75
CA SER A 83 5.50 -10.46 6.50
C SER A 83 5.31 -10.16 7.98
N THR A 84 5.36 -11.19 8.81
CA THR A 84 5.18 -11.05 10.25
C THR A 84 6.47 -11.46 10.94
N ASP A 85 6.94 -10.63 11.87
CA ASP A 85 8.13 -10.97 12.65
C ASP A 85 7.78 -11.95 13.79
N SER A 86 8.79 -12.28 14.63
CA SER A 86 8.61 -13.22 15.72
C SER A 86 7.63 -12.73 16.81
N ASP A 87 7.35 -11.42 16.83
CA ASP A 87 6.42 -10.81 17.79
C ASP A 87 5.06 -10.52 17.16
N ASP A 88 4.75 -11.15 16.03
CA ASP A 88 3.51 -10.96 15.25
C ASP A 88 3.29 -9.54 14.75
N HIS A 89 4.36 -8.76 14.59
CA HIS A 89 4.28 -7.43 14.01
C HIS A 89 4.55 -7.49 12.50
N PRO A 90 3.77 -6.77 11.69
CA PRO A 90 4.04 -6.72 10.25
C PRO A 90 5.35 -6.00 9.97
N ILE A 91 6.13 -6.57 9.05
CA ILE A 91 7.35 -5.97 8.55
C ILE A 91 7.23 -5.81 7.05
N ALA A 92 7.49 -4.60 6.56
CA ALA A 92 7.55 -4.32 5.14
C ALA A 92 8.99 -4.48 4.68
N ARG A 93 9.23 -5.34 3.68
CA ARG A 93 10.58 -5.68 3.25
C ARG A 93 10.67 -5.74 1.74
N CYS A 94 11.76 -5.18 1.20
CA CYS A 94 12.08 -5.33 -0.22
C CYS A 94 12.71 -6.71 -0.46
N PRO A 95 12.15 -7.53 -1.35
CA PRO A 95 12.72 -8.86 -1.60
C PRO A 95 14.07 -8.84 -2.28
N ASP A 96 14.42 -7.76 -2.98
CA ASP A 96 15.68 -7.68 -3.72
C ASP A 96 16.81 -7.14 -2.87
N CYS A 97 16.64 -5.96 -2.25
CA CYS A 97 17.74 -5.36 -1.48
C CYS A 97 17.65 -5.64 0.02
N GLY A 98 16.56 -6.24 0.49
CA GLY A 98 16.39 -6.60 1.89
C GLY A 98 16.11 -5.45 2.83
N SER A 99 15.97 -4.22 2.32
CA SER A 99 15.62 -3.08 3.16
C SER A 99 14.26 -3.26 3.80
N THR A 100 14.10 -2.81 5.05
CA THR A 100 12.83 -2.87 5.76
C THR A 100 12.32 -1.47 6.08
N PHE A 101 11.02 -1.36 6.23
CA PHE A 101 10.32 -0.08 6.38
C PHE A 101 9.26 -0.17 7.47
N ASP A 102 9.01 0.95 8.14
CA ASP A 102 7.97 1.05 9.14
C ASP A 102 6.69 1.61 8.49
N VAL A 103 5.78 0.72 8.13
CA VAL A 103 4.52 1.12 7.48
C VAL A 103 3.56 1.81 8.45
N PHE A 104 3.86 1.83 9.74
CA PHE A 104 3.05 2.53 10.75
C PHE A 104 3.59 3.92 11.08
N ASN A 105 4.75 4.27 10.53
CA ASN A 105 5.40 5.56 10.76
C ASN A 105 5.88 6.13 9.43
N TYR A 106 4.92 6.46 8.57
CA TYR A 106 5.13 7.14 7.28
C TYR A 106 6.04 6.37 6.31
N GLY A 107 6.19 5.05 6.49
CA GLY A 107 7.04 4.25 5.61
C GLY A 107 8.52 4.53 5.76
N THR A 108 8.96 5.01 6.94
CA THR A 108 10.37 5.34 7.17
C THR A 108 11.24 4.09 7.08
N PRO A 109 12.47 4.21 6.54
CA PRO A 109 13.34 3.07 6.41
C PRO A 109 13.90 2.65 7.76
N LEU A 110 13.96 1.35 8.02
CA LEU A 110 14.47 0.80 9.27
C LEU A 110 15.86 0.18 9.11
N THR A 111 16.07 -0.61 8.06
CA THR A 111 17.33 -1.31 7.83
C THR A 111 17.68 -1.34 6.34
N GLY A 112 18.93 -1.66 6.03
CA GLY A 112 19.38 -1.89 4.68
C GLY A 112 19.79 -0.61 3.95
N GLU A 113 19.91 -0.71 2.63
CA GLU A 113 20.33 0.40 1.79
C GLU A 113 19.35 1.57 1.88
N ALA A 114 18.06 1.29 2.01
CA ALA A 114 17.07 2.36 2.16
C ALA A 114 17.31 3.19 3.42
N ALA A 115 17.70 2.54 4.52
CA ALA A 115 18.04 3.26 5.77
C ALA A 115 19.31 4.07 5.62
N GLU A 116 20.31 3.53 4.96
CA GLU A 116 21.59 4.23 4.71
C GLU A 116 21.37 5.47 3.86
N ARG A 117 20.52 5.37 2.84
CA ARG A 117 20.26 6.45 1.89
C ARG A 117 19.07 7.33 2.32
N LYS A 118 18.37 6.98 3.39
CA LYS A 118 17.20 7.69 3.93
C LYS A 118 16.07 7.76 2.93
N PHE A 119 15.78 6.65 2.25
CA PHE A 119 14.69 6.51 1.30
C PHE A 119 13.48 5.89 1.98
N SER A 120 12.40 6.65 2.13
CA SER A 120 11.14 6.16 2.67
C SER A 120 10.24 5.63 1.56
N LEU A 121 9.26 4.78 1.93
CA LEU A 121 8.16 4.46 1.02
C LEU A 121 7.39 5.74 0.71
N THR A 122 6.81 5.81 -0.48
CA THR A 122 5.98 6.95 -0.85
C THR A 122 4.57 6.76 -0.28
N PRO A 123 4.12 7.60 0.65
CA PRO A 123 2.77 7.51 1.17
C PRO A 123 1.77 8.17 0.22
N TYR A 124 0.56 7.63 0.19
CA TYR A 124 -0.56 8.23 -0.52
C TYR A 124 -1.55 8.82 0.48
N THR A 125 -2.39 9.72 -0.01
CA THR A 125 -3.42 10.35 0.82
C THR A 125 -4.72 9.56 0.70
N ILE A 126 -5.39 9.34 1.83
CA ILE A 126 -6.68 8.66 1.87
C ILE A 126 -7.74 9.68 2.30
N HIS A 127 -8.84 9.72 1.54
CA HIS A 127 -10.02 10.53 1.86
C HIS A 127 -11.24 9.65 1.94
N SER A 128 -12.31 10.19 2.53
CA SER A 128 -13.62 9.55 2.51
C SER A 128 -14.66 10.54 1.99
N THR A 129 -15.56 10.04 1.17
CA THR A 129 -16.75 10.80 0.72
C THR A 129 -17.99 10.02 1.10
N SER A 130 -19.16 10.63 0.90
CA SER A 130 -20.43 9.96 1.21
C SER A 130 -20.67 8.71 0.35
N ALA A 131 -20.15 8.69 -0.88
CA ALA A 131 -20.30 7.57 -1.81
C ALA A 131 -19.16 6.57 -1.75
N TYR A 132 -17.95 7.05 -1.38
CA TYR A 132 -16.73 6.25 -1.42
C TYR A 132 -15.99 6.39 -0.09
N PRO A 133 -16.07 5.35 0.78
CA PRO A 133 -15.37 5.42 2.08
C PRO A 133 -13.85 5.47 1.95
N VAL A 134 -13.31 5.01 0.84
CA VAL A 134 -11.86 5.04 0.60
C VAL A 134 -11.60 5.64 -0.78
N VAL A 135 -10.94 6.80 -0.78
CA VAL A 135 -10.44 7.46 -2.00
C VAL A 135 -8.96 7.71 -1.80
N VAL A 136 -8.14 7.21 -2.72
CA VAL A 136 -6.69 7.32 -2.64
C VAL A 136 -6.19 8.26 -3.73
N THR A 137 -5.36 9.21 -3.33
CA THR A 137 -4.69 10.13 -4.24
C THR A 137 -3.23 10.31 -3.82
N LEU A 138 -2.44 10.94 -4.68
CA LEU A 138 -1.05 11.29 -4.33
C LEU A 138 -0.98 12.26 -3.18
#